data_b57903b1e184aa07b9b39cfa44fccc7c
#
_entry.id   b57903b1e184aa07b9b39cfa44fccc7c
#
_cell.length_a   1.000
_cell.length_b   1.000
_cell.length_c   1.000
_cell.angle_alpha   90.00
_cell.angle_beta   90.00
_cell.angle_gamma   90.00
#
_symmetry.space_group_name_H-M   'P 1'
#
loop_
_entity.id
_entity.type
_entity.pdbx_description
1 polymer ?
#
loop_
_entity_poly.entity_id
_entity_poly.type
_entity_poly.pdbx_seq_one_letter_code
_entity_poly.pdbx_strand_id
1 'polypeptide(L)'
;MLKIHNLSFAIDGKPLFDNASAVIPTGHKVGIVGRNGSGKTTLFRLIRKEWEVDGGQIEVPADFRIGGVDQEAPASDISLLDTVLAADHERHQLLAEADTATDADRLGQIHARLIDIDAYSGEARAASILAGLGFDQAAQARPCHEFSGGWRMRVALAAVLFAQPDLLLLDEPTNYLDLEGAIWLESFIAKYKHTVLVISHDRTLLNRSVTGILHLTDCGLTYYTGRYDQFETERRMKLEQQESLRQKQDAQRKHIQAFVDRFRYKASKARQAQSRLKQLEKMQPITAISERVVAGFNFPTPEPLPPPVLVLDQV
;
A
#
# COMPACT_ATOMS: atom_id res chain seq x y z
N MET A 1 13.77 -8.39 6.77
CA MET A 1 13.28 -8.55 5.39
C MET A 1 11.92 -9.24 5.43
N LEU A 2 10.89 -8.65 4.85
CA LEU A 2 9.57 -9.26 4.72
C LEU A 2 9.55 -10.15 3.46
N LYS A 3 9.14 -11.42 3.61
CA LYS A 3 9.02 -12.36 2.49
C LYS A 3 7.61 -12.91 2.42
N ILE A 4 7.07 -12.95 1.23
CA ILE A 4 5.78 -13.55 0.90
C ILE A 4 6.05 -14.70 -0.05
N HIS A 5 5.68 -15.92 0.32
CA HIS A 5 5.92 -17.13 -0.45
C HIS A 5 4.62 -17.83 -0.79
N ASN A 6 4.33 -17.94 -2.10
CA ASN A 6 3.20 -18.68 -2.67
C ASN A 6 1.86 -18.38 -1.95
N LEU A 7 1.67 -17.11 -1.58
CA LEU A 7 0.49 -16.65 -0.86
C LEU A 7 -0.76 -16.93 -1.69
N SER A 8 -1.71 -17.64 -1.08
CA SER A 8 -3.05 -17.86 -1.61
C SER A 8 -4.05 -17.44 -0.55
N PHE A 9 -5.04 -16.64 -0.95
CA PHE A 9 -6.10 -16.16 -0.08
C PHE A 9 -7.33 -15.76 -0.88
N ALA A 10 -8.51 -16.15 -0.40
CA ALA A 10 -9.79 -15.84 -1.03
C ALA A 10 -10.79 -15.23 -0.05
N ILE A 11 -11.67 -14.36 -0.53
CA ILE A 11 -12.81 -13.84 0.24
C ILE A 11 -14.08 -14.23 -0.51
N ASP A 12 -15.02 -14.88 0.18
CA ASP A 12 -16.30 -15.34 -0.39
C ASP A 12 -16.12 -16.13 -1.69
N GLY A 13 -15.09 -16.99 -1.74
CA GLY A 13 -14.77 -17.81 -2.91
C GLY A 13 -14.11 -17.06 -4.08
N LYS A 14 -13.83 -15.76 -3.94
CA LYS A 14 -13.09 -14.97 -4.93
C LYS A 14 -11.62 -14.89 -4.55
N PRO A 15 -10.70 -15.41 -5.38
CA PRO A 15 -9.28 -15.33 -5.08
C PRO A 15 -8.80 -13.85 -5.13
N LEU A 16 -8.12 -13.42 -4.09
CA LEU A 16 -7.40 -12.16 -4.02
C LEU A 16 -5.91 -12.36 -4.29
N PHE A 17 -5.38 -13.49 -3.81
CA PHE A 17 -4.01 -13.92 -4.06
C PHE A 17 -4.02 -15.37 -4.51
N ASP A 18 -3.19 -15.69 -5.52
CA ASP A 18 -3.00 -17.05 -6.04
C ASP A 18 -1.52 -17.28 -6.32
N ASN A 19 -0.86 -18.09 -5.48
CA ASN A 19 0.58 -18.36 -5.53
C ASN A 19 1.44 -17.09 -5.61
N ALA A 20 0.99 -16.00 -4.99
CA ALA A 20 1.64 -14.71 -5.04
C ALA A 20 2.92 -14.68 -4.19
N SER A 21 4.02 -14.23 -4.77
CA SER A 21 5.31 -14.17 -4.06
C SER A 21 5.98 -12.82 -4.24
N ALA A 22 6.56 -12.28 -3.17
CA ALA A 22 7.32 -11.04 -3.20
C ALA A 22 8.33 -11.00 -2.05
N VAL A 23 9.41 -10.24 -2.25
CA VAL A 23 10.42 -9.99 -1.21
C VAL A 23 10.61 -8.49 -1.07
N ILE A 24 10.49 -8.00 0.16
CA ILE A 24 10.68 -6.58 0.49
C ILE A 24 11.90 -6.46 1.38
N PRO A 25 12.96 -5.78 0.92
CA PRO A 25 14.17 -5.59 1.70
C PRO A 25 13.94 -4.72 2.93
N THR A 26 14.69 -4.97 4.01
CA THR A 26 14.65 -4.15 5.23
C THR A 26 15.07 -2.71 4.93
N GLY A 27 14.40 -1.75 5.55
CA GLY A 27 14.67 -0.32 5.40
C GLY A 27 14.10 0.32 4.12
N HIS A 28 13.50 -0.48 3.22
CA HIS A 28 12.85 0.07 2.02
C HIS A 28 11.50 0.71 2.35
N LYS A 29 11.16 1.75 1.58
CA LYS A 29 9.87 2.41 1.57
C LYS A 29 9.16 1.93 0.32
N VAL A 30 8.07 1.19 0.49
CA VAL A 30 7.40 0.52 -0.63
C VAL A 30 5.97 0.99 -0.74
N GLY A 31 5.64 1.55 -1.89
CA GLY A 31 4.27 1.89 -2.25
C GLY A 31 3.52 0.64 -2.72
N ILE A 32 2.35 0.40 -2.16
CA ILE A 32 1.47 -0.69 -2.61
C ILE A 32 0.42 -0.11 -3.53
N VAL A 33 0.43 -0.57 -4.78
CA VAL A 33 -0.49 -0.09 -5.81
C VAL A 33 -1.27 -1.24 -6.43
N GLY A 34 -2.49 -0.95 -6.84
CA GLY A 34 -3.40 -1.92 -7.45
C GLY A 34 -4.80 -1.36 -7.55
N ARG A 35 -5.67 -2.02 -8.30
CA ARG A 35 -7.07 -1.60 -8.47
C ARG A 35 -7.82 -1.66 -7.13
N ASN A 36 -8.95 -0.92 -7.04
CA ASN A 36 -9.83 -1.06 -5.89
C ASN A 36 -10.36 -2.50 -5.83
N GLY A 37 -10.36 -3.08 -4.62
CA GLY A 37 -10.72 -4.48 -4.41
C GLY A 37 -9.64 -5.51 -4.79
N SER A 38 -8.40 -5.09 -5.13
CA SER A 38 -7.30 -6.02 -5.42
C SER A 38 -6.68 -6.68 -4.18
N GLY A 39 -7.13 -6.34 -2.96
CA GLY A 39 -6.62 -6.94 -1.73
C GLY A 39 -5.50 -6.15 -1.03
N LYS A 40 -5.30 -4.86 -1.33
CA LYS A 40 -4.25 -4.04 -0.68
C LYS A 40 -4.38 -4.03 0.84
N THR A 41 -5.52 -3.61 1.36
CA THR A 41 -5.83 -3.61 2.81
C THR A 41 -5.83 -5.02 3.40
N THR A 42 -6.32 -6.01 2.62
CA THR A 42 -6.27 -7.43 3.01
C THR A 42 -4.83 -7.90 3.21
N LEU A 43 -3.91 -7.51 2.33
CA LEU A 43 -2.49 -7.83 2.49
C LEU A 43 -1.93 -7.31 3.82
N PHE A 44 -2.32 -6.11 4.24
CA PHE A 44 -1.91 -5.57 5.56
C PHE A 44 -2.45 -6.42 6.72
N ARG A 45 -3.71 -6.83 6.66
CA ARG A 45 -4.29 -7.71 7.70
C ARG A 45 -3.59 -9.07 7.78
N LEU A 46 -3.23 -9.64 6.62
CA LEU A 46 -2.45 -10.89 6.56
C LEU A 46 -1.02 -10.71 7.12
N ILE A 47 -0.35 -9.59 6.81
CA ILE A 47 0.98 -9.27 7.36
C ILE A 47 0.93 -9.12 8.89
N ARG A 48 -0.13 -8.52 9.42
CA ARG A 48 -0.35 -8.38 10.88
C ARG A 48 -0.82 -9.67 11.55
N LYS A 49 -1.09 -10.73 10.76
CA LYS A 49 -1.65 -12.00 11.24
C LYS A 49 -3.03 -11.86 11.89
N GLU A 50 -3.80 -10.85 11.50
CA GLU A 50 -5.20 -10.70 11.88
C GLU A 50 -6.08 -11.72 11.17
N TRP A 51 -5.67 -12.15 9.98
CA TRP A 51 -6.28 -13.20 9.20
C TRP A 51 -5.25 -14.28 8.87
N GLU A 52 -5.70 -15.54 8.81
CA GLU A 52 -4.88 -16.67 8.39
C GLU A 52 -4.86 -16.76 6.87
N VAL A 53 -3.74 -17.21 6.31
CA VAL A 53 -3.59 -17.44 4.88
C VAL A 53 -4.20 -18.80 4.50
N ASP A 54 -4.85 -18.92 3.33
CA ASP A 54 -5.37 -20.19 2.83
C ASP A 54 -4.23 -21.11 2.33
N GLY A 55 -3.11 -20.52 1.91
CA GLY A 55 -1.93 -21.24 1.45
C GLY A 55 -0.69 -20.35 1.36
N GLY A 56 0.47 -20.97 1.36
CA GLY A 56 1.74 -20.27 1.41
C GLY A 56 2.08 -19.72 2.79
N GLN A 57 2.95 -18.71 2.84
CA GLN A 57 3.35 -18.10 4.12
C GLN A 57 3.83 -16.66 3.96
N ILE A 58 3.70 -15.89 5.03
CA ILE A 58 4.26 -14.54 5.16
C ILE A 58 5.26 -14.56 6.31
N GLU A 59 6.53 -14.32 5.99
CA GLU A 59 7.62 -14.28 6.95
C GLU A 59 7.99 -12.83 7.28
N VAL A 60 7.78 -12.44 8.53
CA VAL A 60 8.31 -11.22 9.14
C VAL A 60 9.30 -11.65 10.20
N PRO A 61 10.49 -11.03 10.35
CA PRO A 61 11.40 -11.34 11.44
C PRO A 61 10.67 -11.27 12.79
N ALA A 62 10.95 -12.24 13.67
CA ALA A 62 10.20 -12.39 14.92
C ALA A 62 10.39 -11.22 15.90
N ASP A 63 11.49 -10.50 15.78
CA ASP A 63 11.87 -9.32 16.55
C ASP A 63 11.28 -8.02 16.04
N PHE A 64 10.61 -8.04 14.86
CA PHE A 64 10.02 -6.83 14.28
C PHE A 64 8.72 -6.44 14.99
N ARG A 65 8.67 -5.20 15.44
CA ARG A 65 7.43 -4.54 15.86
C ARG A 65 6.70 -4.07 14.61
N ILE A 66 5.48 -4.55 14.41
CA ILE A 66 4.60 -4.12 13.31
C ILE A 66 3.67 -3.05 13.86
N GLY A 67 3.61 -1.90 13.20
CA GLY A 67 2.69 -0.82 13.55
C GLY A 67 1.93 -0.29 12.35
N GLY A 68 0.75 0.22 12.59
CA GLY A 68 -0.10 0.84 11.57
C GLY A 68 -1.32 1.50 12.19
N VAL A 69 -2.02 2.29 11.41
CA VAL A 69 -3.23 2.99 11.85
C VAL A 69 -4.45 2.22 11.37
N ASP A 70 -5.24 1.70 12.29
CA ASP A 70 -6.46 0.94 11.99
C ASP A 70 -7.73 1.70 12.38
N GLN A 71 -7.65 2.45 13.47
CA GLN A 71 -8.77 3.17 14.04
C GLN A 71 -8.32 4.54 14.53
N GLU A 72 -9.27 5.47 14.66
CA GLU A 72 -9.03 6.76 15.28
C GLU A 72 -8.64 6.63 16.75
N ALA A 73 -7.85 7.57 17.27
CA ALA A 73 -7.54 7.62 18.69
C ALA A 73 -8.85 7.71 19.51
N PRO A 74 -8.90 7.06 20.69
CA PRO A 74 -10.10 7.08 21.53
C PRO A 74 -10.45 8.51 21.96
N ALA A 75 -11.75 8.78 22.08
CA ALA A 75 -12.25 10.02 22.63
C ALA A 75 -12.09 10.01 24.17
N SER A 76 -10.88 10.27 24.65
CA SER A 76 -10.52 10.24 26.07
C SER A 76 -10.27 11.64 26.62
N ASP A 77 -10.20 11.76 27.96
CA ASP A 77 -9.81 12.99 28.67
C ASP A 77 -8.28 13.20 28.68
N ILE A 78 -7.53 12.28 28.09
CA ILE A 78 -6.06 12.35 27.99
C ILE A 78 -5.69 13.35 26.89
N SER A 79 -4.63 14.15 27.13
CA SER A 79 -4.14 15.11 26.14
C SER A 79 -3.64 14.41 24.86
N LEU A 80 -3.60 15.16 23.73
CA LEU A 80 -3.05 14.62 22.49
C LEU A 80 -1.59 14.18 22.69
N LEU A 81 -0.80 15.00 23.39
CA LEU A 81 0.61 14.72 23.64
C LEU A 81 0.79 13.44 24.46
N ASP A 82 0.03 13.27 25.55
CA ASP A 82 0.13 12.08 26.39
C ASP A 82 -0.38 10.83 25.65
N THR A 83 -1.41 10.97 24.81
CA THR A 83 -1.90 9.88 23.96
C THR A 83 -0.81 9.38 23.00
N VAL A 84 -0.04 10.29 22.39
CA VAL A 84 1.07 9.94 21.52
C VAL A 84 2.22 9.32 22.31
N LEU A 85 2.58 9.88 23.46
CA LEU A 85 3.64 9.36 24.33
C LEU A 85 3.35 7.94 24.83
N ALA A 86 2.08 7.63 25.13
CA ALA A 86 1.65 6.30 25.58
C ALA A 86 1.81 5.20 24.53
N ALA A 87 1.94 5.55 23.24
CA ALA A 87 2.14 4.58 22.17
C ALA A 87 3.51 3.89 22.19
N ASP A 88 4.52 4.49 22.82
CA ASP A 88 5.81 3.84 23.08
C ASP A 88 5.75 3.09 24.42
N HIS A 89 5.24 1.87 24.36
CA HIS A 89 5.05 1.01 25.53
C HIS A 89 6.37 0.71 26.26
N GLU A 90 7.48 0.51 25.53
CA GLU A 90 8.78 0.24 26.12
C GLU A 90 9.25 1.43 26.96
N ARG A 91 9.19 2.63 26.38
CA ARG A 91 9.51 3.88 27.09
C ARG A 91 8.64 4.07 28.33
N HIS A 92 7.33 3.88 28.18
CA HIS A 92 6.38 4.07 29.29
C HIS A 92 6.65 3.09 30.44
N GLN A 93 6.88 1.82 30.14
CA GLN A 93 7.20 0.79 31.13
C GLN A 93 8.53 1.07 31.86
N LEU A 94 9.58 1.41 31.10
CA LEU A 94 10.89 1.69 31.69
C LEU A 94 10.88 2.93 32.58
N LEU A 95 10.15 3.99 32.22
CA LEU A 95 10.00 5.18 33.06
C LEU A 95 9.25 4.85 34.35
N ALA A 96 8.14 4.11 34.27
CA ALA A 96 7.37 3.71 35.44
C ALA A 96 8.18 2.76 36.36
N GLU A 97 8.99 1.86 35.79
CA GLU A 97 9.87 0.98 36.56
C GLU A 97 11.00 1.77 37.23
N ALA A 98 11.56 2.79 36.56
CA ALA A 98 12.60 3.64 37.14
C ALA A 98 12.14 4.39 38.40
N ASP A 99 10.86 4.80 38.43
CA ASP A 99 10.28 5.50 39.58
C ASP A 99 10.08 4.60 40.82
N THR A 100 10.01 3.27 40.62
CA THR A 100 9.70 2.32 41.69
C THR A 100 10.85 1.36 42.03
N ALA A 101 11.86 1.24 41.16
CA ALA A 101 12.97 0.33 41.35
C ALA A 101 13.89 0.81 42.50
N THR A 102 14.24 -0.12 43.40
CA THR A 102 15.15 0.11 44.52
C THR A 102 16.52 -0.53 44.33
N ASP A 103 16.65 -1.44 43.37
CA ASP A 103 17.89 -2.10 43.05
C ASP A 103 18.77 -1.21 42.14
N ALA A 104 19.99 -0.91 42.59
CA ALA A 104 20.92 -0.03 41.87
C ALA A 104 21.38 -0.58 40.53
N ASP A 105 21.60 -1.91 40.43
CA ASP A 105 22.02 -2.53 39.18
C ASP A 105 20.88 -2.49 38.15
N ARG A 106 19.65 -2.75 38.59
CA ARG A 106 18.47 -2.67 37.74
C ARG A 106 18.21 -1.23 37.27
N LEU A 107 18.31 -0.24 38.15
CA LEU A 107 18.22 1.18 37.79
C LEU A 107 19.26 1.58 36.74
N GLY A 108 20.52 1.11 36.89
CA GLY A 108 21.55 1.32 35.89
C GLY A 108 21.20 0.78 34.51
N GLN A 109 20.65 -0.45 34.45
CA GLN A 109 20.17 -1.06 33.20
C GLN A 109 19.01 -0.29 32.59
N ILE A 110 18.02 0.14 33.39
CA ILE A 110 16.88 0.91 32.93
C ILE A 110 17.34 2.23 32.31
N HIS A 111 18.20 3.00 33.02
CA HIS A 111 18.69 4.26 32.50
C HIS A 111 19.54 4.10 31.24
N ALA A 112 20.39 3.07 31.17
CA ALA A 112 21.11 2.75 29.95
C ALA A 112 20.16 2.50 28.77
N ARG A 113 19.11 1.70 29.00
CA ARG A 113 18.12 1.43 27.96
C ARG A 113 17.29 2.66 27.56
N LEU A 114 16.90 3.51 28.52
CA LEU A 114 16.23 4.77 28.24
C LEU A 114 17.07 5.74 27.40
N ILE A 115 18.40 5.72 27.59
CA ILE A 115 19.33 6.47 26.74
C ILE A 115 19.38 5.88 25.33
N ASP A 116 19.51 4.55 25.21
CA ASP A 116 19.55 3.86 23.92
C ASP A 116 18.34 4.12 23.02
N ILE A 117 17.14 4.16 23.63
CA ILE A 117 15.89 4.43 22.91
C ILE A 117 15.56 5.94 22.80
N ASP A 118 16.45 6.82 23.23
CA ASP A 118 16.26 8.29 23.25
C ASP A 118 14.95 8.69 23.94
N ALA A 119 14.67 8.05 25.09
CA ALA A 119 13.41 8.23 25.82
C ALA A 119 13.21 9.65 26.35
N TYR A 120 14.29 10.35 26.71
CA TYR A 120 14.24 11.69 27.29
C TYR A 120 13.89 12.78 26.27
N SER A 121 14.14 12.56 24.98
CA SER A 121 13.68 13.44 23.91
C SER A 121 12.22 13.18 23.50
N GLY A 122 11.57 12.18 24.10
CA GLY A 122 10.26 11.66 23.68
C GLY A 122 9.20 12.76 23.58
N GLU A 123 9.09 13.65 24.58
CA GLU A 123 8.11 14.73 24.58
C GLU A 123 8.33 15.70 23.40
N ALA A 124 9.56 16.11 23.16
CA ALA A 124 9.90 17.01 22.06
C ALA A 124 9.64 16.34 20.69
N ARG A 125 9.94 15.03 20.56
CA ARG A 125 9.63 14.26 19.34
C ARG A 125 8.13 14.13 19.10
N ALA A 126 7.36 13.79 20.13
CA ALA A 126 5.90 13.69 20.05
C ALA A 126 5.27 15.02 19.67
N ALA A 127 5.69 16.11 20.31
CA ALA A 127 5.24 17.45 19.98
C ALA A 127 5.58 17.86 18.55
N SER A 128 6.78 17.53 18.06
CA SER A 128 7.20 17.80 16.68
C SER A 128 6.37 17.02 15.64
N ILE A 129 6.04 15.75 15.93
CA ILE A 129 5.18 14.93 15.06
C ILE A 129 3.76 15.51 15.01
N LEU A 130 3.19 15.86 16.18
CA LEU A 130 1.87 16.49 16.27
C LEU A 130 1.84 17.83 15.52
N ALA A 131 2.87 18.67 15.69
CA ALA A 131 2.98 19.94 14.96
C ALA A 131 3.03 19.72 13.43
N GLY A 132 3.78 18.72 12.98
CA GLY A 132 3.84 18.33 11.56
C GLY A 132 2.51 17.84 10.99
N LEU A 133 1.62 17.32 11.83
CA LEU A 133 0.27 16.88 11.45
C LEU A 133 -0.81 17.95 11.70
N GLY A 134 -0.40 19.21 11.98
CA GLY A 134 -1.28 20.36 12.06
C GLY A 134 -1.78 20.71 13.46
N PHE A 135 -1.21 20.13 14.53
CA PHE A 135 -1.57 20.48 15.90
C PHE A 135 -0.59 21.50 16.49
N ASP A 136 -1.05 22.71 16.75
CA ASP A 136 -0.27 23.72 17.47
C ASP A 136 -0.06 23.33 18.95
N GLN A 137 0.82 24.03 19.63
CA GLN A 137 1.17 23.74 21.02
C GLN A 137 -0.05 23.79 21.96
N ALA A 138 -1.00 24.67 21.71
CA ALA A 138 -2.21 24.79 22.54
C ALA A 138 -3.14 23.57 22.32
N ALA A 139 -3.28 23.10 21.07
CA ALA A 139 -4.06 21.92 20.74
C ALA A 139 -3.47 20.64 21.36
N GLN A 140 -2.13 20.52 21.40
CA GLN A 140 -1.45 19.34 21.94
C GLN A 140 -1.75 19.08 23.43
N ALA A 141 -2.04 20.11 24.20
CA ALA A 141 -2.40 20.00 25.62
C ALA A 141 -3.89 19.71 25.85
N ARG A 142 -4.73 19.74 24.80
CA ARG A 142 -6.17 19.52 24.92
C ARG A 142 -6.50 18.04 24.91
N PRO A 143 -7.60 17.61 25.55
CA PRO A 143 -8.03 16.22 25.57
C PRO A 143 -8.55 15.74 24.21
N CYS A 144 -8.35 14.44 23.92
CA CYS A 144 -8.72 13.84 22.63
C CYS A 144 -10.21 13.96 22.30
N HIS A 145 -11.10 13.94 23.30
CA HIS A 145 -12.55 13.99 23.07
C HIS A 145 -13.03 15.32 22.44
N GLU A 146 -12.25 16.40 22.58
CA GLU A 146 -12.59 17.69 21.98
C GLU A 146 -12.40 17.75 20.46
N PHE A 147 -11.78 16.71 19.87
CA PHE A 147 -11.45 16.66 18.46
C PHE A 147 -12.40 15.75 17.66
N SER A 148 -12.69 16.14 16.42
CA SER A 148 -13.47 15.31 15.50
C SER A 148 -12.74 14.00 15.15
N GLY A 149 -13.47 13.00 14.60
CA GLY A 149 -12.90 11.72 14.19
C GLY A 149 -11.71 11.85 13.25
N GLY A 150 -11.78 12.75 12.26
CA GLY A 150 -10.65 12.99 11.34
C GLY A 150 -9.40 13.53 12.04
N TRP A 151 -9.56 14.41 13.03
CA TRP A 151 -8.45 14.88 13.85
C TRP A 151 -7.91 13.77 14.75
N ARG A 152 -8.77 12.95 15.35
CA ARG A 152 -8.34 11.79 16.15
C ARG A 152 -7.60 10.74 15.29
N MET A 153 -7.94 10.61 14.00
CA MET A 153 -7.17 9.78 13.07
C MET A 153 -5.74 10.32 12.87
N ARG A 154 -5.56 11.65 12.80
CA ARG A 154 -4.22 12.27 12.78
C ARG A 154 -3.45 12.00 14.07
N VAL A 155 -4.10 11.98 15.23
CA VAL A 155 -3.47 11.63 16.52
C VAL A 155 -3.04 10.16 16.53
N ALA A 156 -3.88 9.24 16.02
CA ALA A 156 -3.52 7.84 15.89
C ALA A 156 -2.31 7.64 14.96
N LEU A 157 -2.27 8.39 13.85
CA LEU A 157 -1.10 8.42 12.97
C LEU A 157 0.14 8.93 13.72
N ALA A 158 0.03 10.05 14.47
CA ALA A 158 1.14 10.57 15.28
C ALA A 158 1.67 9.53 16.26
N ALA A 159 0.78 8.80 16.93
CA ALA A 159 1.13 7.76 17.89
C ALA A 159 1.94 6.62 17.25
N VAL A 160 1.51 6.13 16.09
CA VAL A 160 2.24 5.08 15.37
C VAL A 160 3.60 5.58 14.85
N LEU A 161 3.67 6.81 14.32
CA LEU A 161 4.94 7.41 13.87
C LEU A 161 5.91 7.63 15.04
N PHE A 162 5.40 8.00 16.22
CA PHE A 162 6.19 8.19 17.44
C PHE A 162 6.76 6.86 17.95
N ALA A 163 5.96 5.79 17.95
CA ALA A 163 6.38 4.45 18.40
C ALA A 163 7.48 3.81 17.53
N GLN A 164 7.72 4.31 16.33
CA GLN A 164 8.78 3.89 15.41
C GLN A 164 8.87 2.37 15.21
N PRO A 165 7.80 1.69 14.74
CA PRO A 165 7.84 0.26 14.48
C PRO A 165 8.87 -0.12 13.40
N ASP A 166 9.39 -1.36 13.46
CA ASP A 166 10.36 -1.88 12.49
C ASP A 166 9.71 -2.13 11.10
N LEU A 167 8.40 -2.36 11.10
CA LEU A 167 7.56 -2.43 9.90
C LEU A 167 6.34 -1.53 10.09
N LEU A 168 6.34 -0.41 9.39
CA LEU A 168 5.26 0.58 9.40
C LEU A 168 4.30 0.33 8.24
N LEU A 169 3.01 0.12 8.54
CA LEU A 169 1.94 -0.11 7.57
C LEU A 169 0.98 1.07 7.56
N LEU A 170 0.90 1.79 6.44
CA LEU A 170 0.05 2.97 6.28
C LEU A 170 -0.96 2.75 5.15
N ASP A 171 -2.25 2.75 5.48
CA ASP A 171 -3.34 2.63 4.51
C ASP A 171 -3.99 4.00 4.27
N GLU A 172 -3.78 4.57 3.08
CA GLU A 172 -4.27 5.88 2.64
C GLU A 172 -4.05 7.00 3.69
N PRO A 173 -2.81 7.19 4.19
CA PRO A 173 -2.55 8.08 5.33
C PRO A 173 -2.83 9.56 5.05
N THR A 174 -2.92 9.94 3.77
CA THR A 174 -3.16 11.34 3.36
C THR A 174 -4.64 11.73 3.40
N ASN A 175 -5.58 10.78 3.53
CA ASN A 175 -7.02 11.06 3.46
C ASN A 175 -7.53 12.03 4.54
N TYR A 176 -6.83 12.12 5.67
CA TYR A 176 -7.20 12.96 6.79
C TYR A 176 -6.29 14.18 6.97
N LEU A 177 -5.33 14.37 6.05
CA LEU A 177 -4.34 15.43 6.12
C LEU A 177 -4.70 16.57 5.15
N ASP A 178 -4.40 17.78 5.56
CA ASP A 178 -4.28 18.91 4.66
C ASP A 178 -2.97 18.84 3.85
N LEU A 179 -2.79 19.79 2.94
CA LEU A 179 -1.62 19.82 2.07
C LEU A 179 -0.30 19.91 2.86
N GLU A 180 -0.27 20.70 3.93
CA GLU A 180 0.93 20.89 4.75
C GLU A 180 1.30 19.62 5.51
N GLY A 181 0.31 18.97 6.14
CA GLY A 181 0.47 17.69 6.81
C GLY A 181 0.90 16.56 5.84
N ALA A 182 0.36 16.55 4.62
CA ALA A 182 0.76 15.58 3.58
C ALA A 182 2.24 15.77 3.16
N ILE A 183 2.68 17.00 2.91
CA ILE A 183 4.07 17.32 2.57
C ILE A 183 5.02 16.95 3.72
N TRP A 184 4.60 17.22 4.95
CA TRP A 184 5.37 16.84 6.12
C TRP A 184 5.50 15.31 6.22
N LEU A 185 4.39 14.57 6.05
CA LEU A 185 4.38 13.11 6.08
C LEU A 185 5.27 12.50 4.99
N GLU A 186 5.25 13.03 3.76
CA GLU A 186 6.16 12.62 2.69
C GLU A 186 7.63 12.70 3.14
N SER A 187 8.00 13.83 3.74
CA SER A 187 9.36 14.07 4.24
C SER A 187 9.72 13.13 5.40
N PHE A 188 8.76 12.85 6.27
CA PHE A 188 8.93 11.94 7.40
C PHE A 188 9.16 10.50 6.91
N ILE A 189 8.30 9.98 6.02
CA ILE A 189 8.43 8.63 5.45
C ILE A 189 9.77 8.48 4.72
N ALA A 190 10.17 9.46 3.92
CA ALA A 190 11.43 9.41 3.17
C ALA A 190 12.65 9.25 4.10
N LYS A 191 12.61 9.84 5.29
CA LYS A 191 13.69 9.79 6.31
C LYS A 191 13.53 8.66 7.32
N TYR A 192 12.41 7.94 7.29
CA TYR A 192 12.14 6.86 8.25
C TYR A 192 13.24 5.80 8.21
N LYS A 193 13.74 5.37 9.36
CA LYS A 193 14.88 4.44 9.42
C LYS A 193 14.53 3.01 9.01
N HIS A 194 13.31 2.58 9.35
CA HIS A 194 12.85 1.20 9.19
C HIS A 194 12.05 1.00 7.90
N THR A 195 11.46 -0.18 7.74
CA THR A 195 10.67 -0.55 6.56
C THR A 195 9.27 0.10 6.62
N VAL A 196 8.84 0.68 5.49
CA VAL A 196 7.49 1.24 5.36
C VAL A 196 6.78 0.58 4.18
N LEU A 197 5.55 0.15 4.40
CA LEU A 197 4.60 -0.17 3.34
C LEU A 197 3.48 0.87 3.37
N VAL A 198 3.27 1.54 2.26
CA VAL A 198 2.21 2.56 2.16
C VAL A 198 1.29 2.25 1.00
N ILE A 199 0.01 2.10 1.30
CA ILE A 199 -1.06 2.09 0.29
C ILE A 199 -1.44 3.55 0.06
N SER A 200 -1.34 4.03 -1.17
CA SER A 200 -1.82 5.37 -1.51
C SER A 200 -2.18 5.48 -2.98
N HIS A 201 -3.14 6.35 -3.26
CA HIS A 201 -3.46 6.82 -4.60
C HIS A 201 -2.77 8.15 -4.94
N ASP A 202 -2.07 8.75 -3.98
CA ASP A 202 -1.33 9.99 -4.17
C ASP A 202 0.02 9.72 -4.84
N ARG A 203 0.11 10.10 -6.12
CA ARG A 203 1.34 9.97 -6.92
C ARG A 203 2.49 10.80 -6.37
N THR A 204 2.22 11.94 -5.75
CA THR A 204 3.25 12.82 -5.19
C THR A 204 3.91 12.15 -3.99
N LEU A 205 3.12 11.63 -3.07
CA LEU A 205 3.60 10.83 -1.94
C LEU A 205 4.46 9.66 -2.44
N LEU A 206 3.95 8.86 -3.40
CA LEU A 206 4.66 7.70 -3.92
C LEU A 206 5.95 8.07 -4.68
N ASN A 207 6.00 9.21 -5.36
CA ASN A 207 7.22 9.64 -6.06
C ASN A 207 8.29 10.21 -5.13
N ARG A 208 7.89 10.85 -4.02
CA ARG A 208 8.83 11.53 -3.14
C ARG A 208 9.32 10.67 -1.98
N SER A 209 8.51 9.73 -1.51
CA SER A 209 8.79 9.00 -0.27
C SER A 209 9.17 7.54 -0.46
N VAL A 210 8.87 6.89 -1.62
CA VAL A 210 9.13 5.46 -1.77
C VAL A 210 10.37 5.15 -2.62
N THR A 211 10.94 3.97 -2.37
CA THR A 211 12.11 3.40 -3.08
C THR A 211 11.76 2.18 -3.93
N GLY A 212 10.53 1.68 -3.80
CA GLY A 212 10.01 0.56 -4.58
C GLY A 212 8.50 0.55 -4.60
N ILE A 213 7.94 -0.16 -5.57
CA ILE A 213 6.49 -0.35 -5.74
C ILE A 213 6.16 -1.84 -5.73
N LEU A 214 5.21 -2.23 -4.89
CA LEU A 214 4.59 -3.55 -4.92
C LEU A 214 3.24 -3.44 -5.63
N HIS A 215 3.17 -4.00 -6.84
CA HIS A 215 1.98 -3.93 -7.67
C HIS A 215 1.14 -5.21 -7.51
N LEU A 216 -0.12 -5.03 -7.15
CA LEU A 216 -1.13 -6.09 -7.03
C LEU A 216 -1.95 -6.14 -8.32
N THR A 217 -1.80 -7.22 -9.08
CA THR A 217 -2.55 -7.45 -10.32
C THR A 217 -2.73 -8.93 -10.57
N ASP A 218 -3.87 -9.33 -11.14
CA ASP A 218 -4.17 -10.71 -11.54
C ASP A 218 -3.92 -11.73 -10.41
N CYS A 219 -4.35 -11.41 -9.19
CA CYS A 219 -4.13 -12.20 -7.97
C CYS A 219 -2.65 -12.42 -7.62
N GLY A 220 -1.73 -11.71 -8.25
CA GLY A 220 -0.28 -11.80 -8.06
C GLY A 220 0.34 -10.55 -7.45
N LEU A 221 1.60 -10.69 -7.04
CA LEU A 221 2.43 -9.62 -6.51
C LEU A 221 3.66 -9.44 -7.39
N THR A 222 3.95 -8.22 -7.81
CA THR A 222 5.17 -7.89 -8.55
C THR A 222 5.86 -6.70 -7.93
N TYR A 223 7.12 -6.89 -7.52
CA TYR A 223 7.93 -5.83 -6.96
C TYR A 223 8.71 -5.11 -8.06
N TYR A 224 8.65 -3.79 -8.07
CA TYR A 224 9.42 -2.89 -8.95
C TYR A 224 10.33 -2.03 -8.10
N THR A 225 11.59 -1.92 -8.50
CA THR A 225 12.54 -0.99 -7.87
C THR A 225 12.36 0.39 -8.46
N GLY A 226 12.39 1.42 -7.60
CA GLY A 226 12.27 2.80 -8.03
C GLY A 226 10.97 3.47 -7.61
N ARG A 227 10.75 4.68 -8.11
CA ARG A 227 9.61 5.53 -7.78
C ARG A 227 8.40 5.19 -8.65
N TYR A 228 7.25 5.78 -8.33
CA TYR A 228 6.00 5.52 -9.03
C TYR A 228 6.07 5.78 -10.55
N ASP A 229 6.67 6.88 -11.00
CA ASP A 229 6.75 7.19 -12.43
C ASP A 229 7.63 6.20 -13.21
N GLN A 230 8.68 5.66 -12.57
CA GLN A 230 9.51 4.61 -13.16
C GLN A 230 8.71 3.31 -13.30
N PHE A 231 7.96 2.92 -12.25
CA PHE A 231 7.04 1.80 -12.29
C PHE A 231 6.00 1.94 -13.40
N GLU A 232 5.35 3.11 -13.52
CA GLU A 232 4.32 3.35 -14.54
C GLU A 232 4.90 3.23 -15.96
N THR A 233 6.10 3.75 -16.16
CA THR A 233 6.82 3.64 -17.43
C THR A 233 7.18 2.20 -17.77
N GLU A 234 7.75 1.46 -16.82
CA GLU A 234 8.12 0.04 -17.01
C GLU A 234 6.90 -0.83 -17.25
N ARG A 235 5.82 -0.61 -16.49
CA ARG A 235 4.55 -1.31 -16.67
C ARG A 235 3.99 -1.06 -18.07
N ARG A 236 3.96 0.18 -18.53
CA ARG A 236 3.47 0.53 -19.89
C ARG A 236 4.29 -0.16 -20.96
N MET A 237 5.62 -0.13 -20.88
CA MET A 237 6.49 -0.84 -21.83
C MET A 237 6.21 -2.34 -21.87
N LYS A 238 6.02 -2.98 -20.71
CA LYS A 238 5.68 -4.42 -20.64
C LYS A 238 4.34 -4.72 -21.30
N LEU A 239 3.33 -3.87 -21.08
CA LEU A 239 2.01 -4.01 -21.72
C LEU A 239 2.09 -3.87 -23.24
N GLU A 240 2.81 -2.86 -23.73
CA GLU A 240 3.01 -2.62 -25.17
C GLU A 240 3.76 -3.80 -25.84
N GLN A 241 4.80 -4.32 -25.18
CA GLN A 241 5.53 -5.49 -25.66
C GLN A 241 4.62 -6.73 -25.73
N GLN A 242 3.83 -6.98 -24.70
CA GLN A 242 2.92 -8.11 -24.65
C GLN A 242 1.82 -8.02 -25.72
N GLU A 243 1.25 -6.83 -25.93
CA GLU A 243 0.28 -6.60 -26.98
C GLU A 243 0.88 -6.79 -28.37
N SER A 244 2.10 -6.29 -28.61
CA SER A 244 2.83 -6.51 -29.87
C SER A 244 3.09 -8.01 -30.12
N LEU A 245 3.49 -8.77 -29.09
CA LEU A 245 3.68 -10.21 -29.18
C LEU A 245 2.36 -10.94 -29.48
N ARG A 246 1.27 -10.53 -28.83
CA ARG A 246 -0.06 -11.07 -29.08
C ARG A 246 -0.50 -10.83 -30.52
N GLN A 247 -0.36 -9.60 -31.03
CA GLN A 247 -0.70 -9.28 -32.41
C GLN A 247 0.10 -10.10 -33.43
N LYS A 248 1.40 -10.27 -33.19
CA LYS A 248 2.26 -11.12 -34.01
C LYS A 248 1.81 -12.58 -33.99
N GLN A 249 1.48 -13.10 -32.80
CA GLN A 249 0.99 -14.48 -32.67
C GLN A 249 -0.37 -14.65 -33.36
N ASP A 250 -1.29 -13.70 -33.20
CA ASP A 250 -2.61 -13.74 -33.86
C ASP A 250 -2.48 -13.69 -35.39
N ALA A 251 -1.60 -12.85 -35.94
CA ALA A 251 -1.30 -12.79 -37.36
C ALA A 251 -0.72 -14.13 -37.86
N GLN A 252 0.21 -14.73 -37.11
CA GLN A 252 0.78 -16.04 -37.44
C GLN A 252 -0.27 -17.13 -37.39
N ARG A 253 -1.15 -17.15 -36.39
CA ARG A 253 -2.27 -18.11 -36.29
C ARG A 253 -3.21 -17.98 -37.46
N LYS A 254 -3.64 -16.75 -37.82
CA LYS A 254 -4.48 -16.48 -39.00
C LYS A 254 -3.82 -16.96 -40.28
N HIS A 255 -2.53 -16.73 -40.46
CA HIS A 255 -1.80 -17.20 -41.63
C HIS A 255 -1.75 -18.73 -41.73
N ILE A 256 -1.47 -19.43 -40.64
CA ILE A 256 -1.46 -20.87 -40.56
C ILE A 256 -2.86 -21.43 -40.82
N GLN A 257 -3.89 -20.86 -40.22
CA GLN A 257 -5.28 -21.27 -40.40
C GLN A 257 -5.71 -21.13 -41.86
N ALA A 258 -5.44 -19.97 -42.47
CA ALA A 258 -5.75 -19.76 -43.90
C ALA A 258 -5.03 -20.77 -44.84
N PHE A 259 -3.78 -21.13 -44.50
CA PHE A 259 -3.08 -22.19 -45.25
C PHE A 259 -3.76 -23.56 -45.08
N VAL A 260 -4.14 -23.94 -43.87
CA VAL A 260 -4.82 -25.18 -43.56
C VAL A 260 -6.16 -25.25 -44.31
N ASP A 261 -6.96 -24.19 -44.22
CA ASP A 261 -8.28 -24.12 -44.89
C ASP A 261 -8.17 -24.23 -46.42
N ARG A 262 -7.16 -23.58 -47.02
CA ARG A 262 -6.93 -23.61 -48.47
C ARG A 262 -6.46 -24.97 -48.98
N PHE A 263 -5.69 -25.72 -48.19
CA PHE A 263 -5.00 -26.92 -48.63
C PHE A 263 -5.49 -28.21 -47.96
N ARG A 264 -6.47 -28.18 -47.07
CA ARG A 264 -7.00 -29.32 -46.33
C ARG A 264 -7.46 -30.47 -47.25
N TYR A 265 -8.02 -30.15 -48.42
CA TYR A 265 -8.58 -31.10 -49.35
C TYR A 265 -7.65 -31.49 -50.52
N LYS A 266 -6.43 -30.93 -50.59
CA LYS A 266 -5.47 -31.25 -51.65
C LYS A 266 -4.52 -32.36 -51.22
N ALA A 267 -4.63 -33.56 -51.84
CA ALA A 267 -3.84 -34.73 -51.48
C ALA A 267 -2.31 -34.47 -51.49
N SER A 268 -1.79 -33.67 -52.42
CA SER A 268 -0.37 -33.33 -52.55
C SER A 268 0.17 -32.48 -51.40
N LYS A 269 -0.69 -31.77 -50.61
CA LYS A 269 -0.31 -30.87 -49.50
C LYS A 269 -0.90 -31.27 -48.14
N ALA A 270 -1.64 -32.41 -48.09
CA ALA A 270 -2.31 -32.90 -46.89
C ALA A 270 -1.34 -33.08 -45.72
N ARG A 271 -0.14 -33.63 -45.96
CA ARG A 271 0.89 -33.81 -44.92
C ARG A 271 1.41 -32.47 -44.35
N GLN A 272 1.55 -31.44 -45.20
CA GLN A 272 1.96 -30.10 -44.78
C GLN A 272 0.84 -29.39 -43.98
N ALA A 273 -0.41 -29.55 -44.42
CA ALA A 273 -1.57 -29.01 -43.72
C ALA A 273 -1.72 -29.62 -42.31
N GLN A 274 -1.56 -30.95 -42.19
CA GLN A 274 -1.57 -31.65 -40.91
C GLN A 274 -0.44 -31.21 -39.98
N SER A 275 0.79 -31.01 -40.50
CA SER A 275 1.92 -30.52 -39.70
C SER A 275 1.64 -29.10 -39.15
N ARG A 276 1.07 -28.23 -40.00
CA ARG A 276 0.70 -26.88 -39.59
C ARG A 276 -0.47 -26.84 -38.61
N LEU A 277 -1.44 -27.77 -38.74
CA LEU A 277 -2.52 -27.90 -37.77
C LEU A 277 -1.97 -28.27 -36.38
N LYS A 278 -1.06 -29.27 -36.33
CA LYS A 278 -0.38 -29.63 -35.07
C LYS A 278 0.44 -28.47 -34.49
N GLN A 279 1.02 -27.61 -35.33
CA GLN A 279 1.70 -26.41 -34.88
C GLN A 279 0.71 -25.41 -34.24
N LEU A 280 -0.45 -25.24 -34.86
CA LEU A 280 -1.52 -24.35 -34.36
C LEU A 280 -2.09 -24.83 -33.03
N GLU A 281 -2.27 -26.14 -32.84
CA GLU A 281 -2.73 -26.77 -31.61
C GLU A 281 -1.72 -26.58 -30.43
N LYS A 282 -0.41 -26.57 -30.75
CA LYS A 282 0.66 -26.33 -29.77
C LYS A 282 0.85 -24.87 -29.40
N MET A 283 0.35 -23.93 -30.20
CA MET A 283 0.45 -22.51 -29.92
C MET A 283 -0.55 -22.11 -28.83
N GLN A 284 -0.05 -22.00 -27.60
CA GLN A 284 -0.86 -21.43 -26.49
C GLN A 284 -1.16 -19.97 -26.79
N PRO A 285 -2.43 -19.54 -26.76
CA PRO A 285 -2.77 -18.13 -26.96
C PRO A 285 -2.22 -17.28 -25.83
N ILE A 286 -1.56 -16.18 -26.19
CA ILE A 286 -1.16 -15.17 -25.20
C ILE A 286 -2.44 -14.51 -24.72
N THR A 287 -2.75 -14.67 -23.41
CA THR A 287 -3.93 -14.09 -22.80
C THR A 287 -3.85 -12.56 -22.91
N ALA A 288 -4.91 -11.94 -23.41
CA ALA A 288 -5.02 -10.48 -23.37
C ALA A 288 -5.01 -10.04 -21.92
N ILE A 289 -4.14 -9.09 -21.56
CA ILE A 289 -4.28 -8.36 -20.30
C ILE A 289 -5.56 -7.55 -20.44
N SER A 290 -6.64 -8.04 -19.83
CA SER A 290 -7.90 -7.33 -19.78
C SER A 290 -7.75 -6.16 -18.83
N GLU A 291 -7.28 -5.01 -19.31
CA GLU A 291 -7.76 -3.77 -18.71
C GLU A 291 -9.26 -3.77 -18.99
N ARG A 292 -10.07 -4.15 -17.99
CA ARG A 292 -11.54 -4.05 -18.14
C ARG A 292 -11.83 -2.62 -18.57
N VAL A 293 -12.35 -2.50 -19.79
CA VAL A 293 -12.77 -1.22 -20.37
C VAL A 293 -13.68 -0.56 -19.35
N VAL A 294 -13.27 0.59 -18.86
CA VAL A 294 -14.15 1.44 -18.04
C VAL A 294 -15.35 1.70 -18.92
N ALA A 295 -16.53 1.28 -18.46
CA ALA A 295 -17.77 1.56 -19.18
C ALA A 295 -17.84 3.08 -19.43
N GLY A 296 -17.89 3.47 -20.69
CA GLY A 296 -18.04 4.87 -21.06
C GLY A 296 -19.37 5.39 -20.51
N PHE A 297 -19.31 6.36 -19.63
CA PHE A 297 -20.51 7.03 -19.18
C PHE A 297 -20.96 8.00 -20.28
N ASN A 298 -22.10 7.71 -20.90
CA ASN A 298 -22.81 8.65 -21.74
C ASN A 298 -23.78 9.44 -20.85
N PHE A 299 -23.48 10.70 -20.60
CA PHE A 299 -24.43 11.60 -20.01
C PHE A 299 -25.38 12.07 -21.13
N PRO A 300 -26.70 11.85 -21.02
CA PRO A 300 -27.63 12.44 -21.95
C PRO A 300 -27.50 13.98 -21.89
N THR A 301 -27.38 14.61 -23.02
CA THR A 301 -27.33 16.08 -23.07
C THR A 301 -28.67 16.61 -22.52
N PRO A 302 -28.63 17.33 -21.39
CA PRO A 302 -29.88 17.90 -20.86
C PRO A 302 -30.46 18.90 -21.85
N GLU A 303 -31.79 19.00 -21.89
CA GLU A 303 -32.44 20.07 -22.64
C GLU A 303 -31.99 21.43 -22.08
N PRO A 304 -31.71 22.42 -22.96
CA PRO A 304 -31.27 23.73 -22.50
C PRO A 304 -32.39 24.36 -21.62
N LEU A 305 -32.01 24.67 -20.39
CA LEU A 305 -32.91 25.39 -19.49
C LEU A 305 -33.13 26.81 -20.00
N PRO A 306 -34.38 27.32 -20.01
CA PRO A 306 -34.61 28.71 -20.38
C PRO A 306 -33.95 29.65 -19.36
N PRO A 307 -33.35 30.76 -19.81
CA PRO A 307 -32.81 31.77 -18.92
C PRO A 307 -33.94 32.49 -18.12
N PRO A 308 -33.64 32.90 -16.87
CA PRO A 308 -32.34 32.82 -16.18
C PRO A 308 -32.12 31.47 -15.48
N VAL A 309 -30.92 30.87 -15.65
CA VAL A 309 -30.55 29.57 -15.04
C VAL A 309 -30.34 29.71 -13.54
N LEU A 310 -29.94 30.89 -13.07
CA LEU A 310 -29.76 31.23 -11.66
C LEU A 310 -30.08 32.70 -11.43
N VAL A 311 -30.92 33.01 -10.44
CA VAL A 311 -31.20 34.37 -10.00
C VAL A 311 -30.79 34.48 -8.54
N LEU A 312 -29.85 35.38 -8.23
CA LEU A 312 -29.47 35.74 -6.87
C LEU A 312 -30.12 37.08 -6.56
N ASP A 313 -31.10 37.06 -5.64
CA ASP A 313 -31.81 38.26 -5.20
C ASP A 313 -31.33 38.57 -3.78
N GLN A 314 -30.73 39.75 -3.59
CA GLN A 314 -30.23 40.30 -2.32
C GLN A 314 -29.34 39.36 -1.50
N VAL A 315 -28.04 39.25 -1.89
CA VAL A 315 -26.95 38.64 -1.07
C VAL A 315 -26.21 39.76 -0.38
#